data_148b3755f61d0a457ac8532bb038c9ad
#
_entry.id   148b3755f61d0a457ac8532bb038c9ad
#
_cell.length_a   1.000
_cell.length_b   1.000
_cell.length_c   1.000
_cell.angle_alpha   90.00
_cell.angle_beta   90.00
_cell.angle_gamma   90.00
#
_symmetry.space_group_name_H-M   'P 1'
#
loop_
_entity.id
_entity.type
_entity.pdbx_description
1 polymer ?
#
loop_
_entity_poly.entity_id
_entity_poly.type
_entity_poly.pdbx_seq_one_letter_code
_entity_poly.pdbx_strand_id
1 'polypeptide(L)'
;HVTVIDLLPRLLSLYLDQEFTDILTKTMADHGIYAAVGQGIKAYEGVDGHVTKVVTDQGEYPADLVVTAAGIRPATGFLKGVVDLDDHGLIKINDHLQTSDTD
;
A
#
# COMPACT_ATOMS: atom_id res chain seq x y z
N HIS A 1 -16.54 13.32 0.25
CA HIS A 1 -16.35 12.28 1.27
C HIS A 1 -15.20 11.39 0.85
N VAL A 2 -14.20 11.20 1.72
CA VAL A 2 -13.00 10.41 1.40
C VAL A 2 -12.85 9.32 2.45
N THR A 3 -12.58 8.08 1.99
CA THR A 3 -12.20 6.97 2.86
C THR A 3 -10.82 6.44 2.44
N VAL A 4 -9.91 6.35 3.37
CA VAL A 4 -8.58 5.72 3.18
C VAL A 4 -8.67 4.30 3.72
N ILE A 5 -8.43 3.31 2.84
CA ILE A 5 -8.43 1.89 3.21
C ILE A 5 -6.96 1.43 3.25
N ASP A 6 -6.54 0.82 4.34
CA ASP A 6 -5.18 0.30 4.51
C ASP A 6 -5.22 -1.10 5.14
N LEU A 7 -4.36 -1.99 4.64
CA LEU A 7 -4.16 -3.33 5.21
C LEU A 7 -3.51 -3.26 6.59
N LEU A 8 -2.67 -2.26 6.84
CA LEU A 8 -2.00 -2.07 8.12
C LEU A 8 -2.99 -1.63 9.21
N PRO A 9 -2.73 -1.95 10.47
CA PRO A 9 -3.65 -1.66 11.59
C PRO A 9 -3.74 -0.17 11.93
N ARG A 10 -2.85 0.66 11.40
CA ARG A 10 -2.80 2.13 11.59
C ARG A 10 -2.23 2.79 10.34
N LEU A 11 -2.69 3.99 10.03
CA LEU A 11 -2.11 4.81 8.96
C LEU A 11 -0.63 5.09 9.25
N LEU A 12 0.21 4.99 8.21
CA LEU A 12 1.65 5.27 8.28
C LEU A 12 2.41 4.53 9.40
N SER A 13 1.91 3.37 9.86
CA SER A 13 2.49 2.61 10.98
C SER A 13 3.90 2.08 10.72
N LEU A 14 4.37 2.07 9.47
CA LEU A 14 5.75 1.74 9.11
C LEU A 14 6.74 2.90 9.28
N TYR A 15 6.23 4.12 9.47
CA TYR A 15 7.04 5.35 9.46
C TYR A 15 6.88 6.17 10.74
N LEU A 16 5.74 6.04 11.44
CA LEU A 16 5.38 6.87 12.58
C LEU A 16 4.96 6.02 13.78
N ASP A 17 5.34 6.45 14.97
CA ASP A 17 4.87 5.89 16.22
C ASP A 17 3.37 6.19 16.45
N GLN A 18 2.75 5.44 17.37
CA GLN A 18 1.31 5.45 17.55
C GLN A 18 0.76 6.84 17.89
N GLU A 19 1.44 7.59 18.74
CA GLU A 19 1.01 8.93 19.15
C GLU A 19 0.84 9.89 17.95
N PHE A 20 1.74 9.80 16.95
CA PHE A 20 1.64 10.63 15.74
C PHE A 20 0.54 10.14 14.80
N THR A 21 0.38 8.82 14.68
CA THR A 21 -0.69 8.25 13.84
C THR A 21 -2.08 8.52 14.42
N ASP A 22 -2.21 8.59 15.74
CA ASP A 22 -3.46 8.95 16.42
C ASP A 22 -3.81 10.43 16.17
N ILE A 23 -2.84 11.33 16.24
CA ILE A 23 -3.01 12.75 15.89
C ILE A 23 -3.44 12.89 14.43
N LEU A 24 -2.75 12.19 13.51
CA LEU A 24 -3.08 12.20 12.09
C LEU A 24 -4.51 11.73 11.84
N THR A 25 -4.88 10.57 12.41
CA THR A 25 -6.21 9.97 12.22
C THR A 25 -7.30 10.91 12.73
N LYS A 26 -7.09 11.53 13.90
CA LYS A 26 -8.01 12.54 14.43
C LYS A 26 -8.13 13.75 13.52
N THR A 27 -7.01 14.29 13.05
CA THR A 27 -7.00 15.46 12.15
C THR A 27 -7.72 15.15 10.83
N MET A 28 -7.52 13.95 10.28
CA MET A 28 -8.23 13.51 9.07
C MET A 28 -9.75 13.44 9.32
N ALA A 29 -10.16 12.86 10.44
CA ALA A 29 -11.58 12.77 10.81
C ALA A 29 -12.22 14.15 10.97
N ASP A 30 -11.54 15.10 11.59
CA ASP A 30 -11.98 16.50 11.75
C ASP A 30 -12.16 17.20 10.37
N HIS A 31 -11.53 16.69 9.31
CA HIS A 31 -11.69 17.16 7.92
C HIS A 31 -12.59 16.27 7.06
N GLY A 32 -13.33 15.35 7.64
CA GLY A 32 -14.26 14.47 6.93
C GLY A 32 -13.60 13.37 6.11
N ILE A 33 -12.34 13.02 6.43
CA ILE A 33 -11.59 11.91 5.84
C ILE A 33 -11.59 10.75 6.84
N TYR A 34 -12.10 9.59 6.43
CA TYR A 34 -12.21 8.42 7.29
C TYR A 34 -11.14 7.40 7.00
N ALA A 35 -10.57 6.79 8.04
CA ALA A 35 -9.58 5.73 7.95
C ALA A 35 -10.22 4.37 8.25
N ALA A 36 -10.25 3.48 7.25
CA ALA A 36 -10.67 2.09 7.34
C ALA A 36 -9.40 1.22 7.31
N VAL A 37 -8.75 1.07 8.47
CA VAL A 37 -7.47 0.38 8.62
C VAL A 37 -7.65 -1.10 9.02
N GLY A 38 -6.60 -1.91 8.85
CA GLY A 38 -6.61 -3.34 9.12
C GLY A 38 -7.49 -4.13 8.16
N GLN A 39 -7.74 -3.62 6.95
CA GLN A 39 -8.65 -4.22 5.97
C GLN A 39 -7.98 -4.47 4.63
N GLY A 40 -8.10 -5.71 4.15
CA GLY A 40 -7.62 -6.09 2.82
C GLY A 40 -8.67 -5.85 1.73
N ILE A 41 -8.30 -5.12 0.68
CA ILE A 41 -9.16 -4.96 -0.50
C ILE A 41 -9.27 -6.30 -1.23
N LYS A 42 -10.50 -6.72 -1.54
CA LYS A 42 -10.83 -7.95 -2.26
C LYS A 42 -11.20 -7.69 -3.72
N ALA A 43 -12.00 -6.63 -3.95
CA ALA A 43 -12.49 -6.32 -5.28
C ALA A 43 -12.87 -4.83 -5.41
N TYR A 44 -12.89 -4.38 -6.64
CA TYR A 44 -13.58 -3.18 -7.08
C TYR A 44 -14.79 -3.61 -7.89
N GLU A 45 -15.98 -3.16 -7.52
CA GLU A 45 -17.20 -3.45 -8.26
C GLU A 45 -17.73 -2.20 -8.95
N GLY A 46 -18.36 -2.39 -10.10
CA GLY A 46 -18.86 -1.29 -10.89
C GLY A 46 -19.91 -1.71 -11.91
N VAL A 47 -20.52 -0.72 -12.53
CA VAL A 47 -21.53 -0.87 -13.58
C VAL A 47 -21.12 0.01 -14.77
N ASP A 48 -21.25 -0.49 -15.98
CA ASP A 48 -20.97 0.23 -17.23
C ASP A 48 -19.58 0.92 -17.27
N GLY A 49 -18.56 0.26 -16.69
CA GLY A 49 -17.19 0.78 -16.65
C GLY A 49 -16.92 1.82 -15.56
N HIS A 50 -17.90 2.11 -14.70
CA HIS A 50 -17.76 3.02 -13.56
C HIS A 50 -17.72 2.24 -12.25
N VAL A 51 -16.74 2.54 -11.39
CA VAL A 51 -16.69 1.98 -10.05
C VAL A 51 -17.89 2.46 -9.24
N THR A 52 -18.48 1.56 -8.46
CA THR A 52 -19.61 1.89 -7.55
C THR A 52 -19.27 1.57 -6.11
N LYS A 53 -18.33 0.64 -5.86
CA LYS A 53 -17.88 0.33 -4.50
C LYS A 53 -16.53 -0.41 -4.48
N VAL A 54 -15.89 -0.33 -3.34
CA VAL A 54 -14.73 -1.14 -2.95
C VAL A 54 -15.20 -2.20 -1.95
N VAL A 55 -14.83 -3.46 -2.19
CA VAL A 55 -15.12 -4.59 -1.30
C VAL A 55 -13.84 -4.95 -0.55
N THR A 56 -13.93 -5.05 0.77
CA THR A 56 -12.85 -5.49 1.66
C THR A 56 -13.22 -6.81 2.35
N ASP A 57 -12.32 -7.36 3.14
CA ASP A 57 -12.59 -8.50 4.00
C ASP A 57 -13.48 -8.17 5.22
N GLN A 58 -13.76 -6.88 5.48
CA GLN A 58 -14.57 -6.44 6.61
C GLN A 58 -15.84 -5.68 6.22
N GLY A 59 -16.00 -5.29 4.94
CA GLY A 59 -17.18 -4.56 4.49
C GLY A 59 -17.06 -3.98 3.09
N GLU A 60 -18.06 -3.19 2.73
CA GLU A 60 -18.16 -2.54 1.43
C GLU A 60 -18.21 -1.02 1.61
N TYR A 61 -17.54 -0.30 0.74
CA TYR A 61 -17.42 1.16 0.74
C TYR A 61 -17.91 1.70 -0.60
N PRO A 62 -19.02 2.44 -0.66
CA PRO A 62 -19.46 3.12 -1.87
C PRO A 62 -18.37 4.08 -2.37
N ALA A 63 -18.13 4.09 -3.69
CA ALA A 63 -17.10 4.94 -4.29
C ALA A 63 -17.43 5.29 -5.73
N ASP A 64 -17.31 6.56 -6.06
CA ASP A 64 -17.40 7.09 -7.42
C ASP A 64 -16.02 7.19 -8.09
N LEU A 65 -14.96 7.22 -7.28
CA LEU A 65 -13.55 7.27 -7.69
C LEU A 65 -12.71 6.45 -6.72
N VAL A 66 -11.77 5.67 -7.24
CA VAL A 66 -10.78 4.94 -6.45
C VAL A 66 -9.39 5.31 -6.90
N VAL A 67 -8.54 5.69 -5.94
CA VAL A 67 -7.10 5.88 -6.15
C VAL A 67 -6.35 4.72 -5.49
N THR A 68 -5.70 3.89 -6.30
CA THR A 68 -4.89 2.78 -5.80
C THR A 68 -3.45 3.21 -5.63
N ALA A 69 -2.97 3.22 -4.37
CA ALA A 69 -1.61 3.58 -3.98
C ALA A 69 -1.01 2.50 -3.06
N ALA A 70 -1.10 1.23 -3.48
CA ALA A 70 -0.77 0.04 -2.67
C ALA A 70 0.71 -0.35 -2.74
N GLY A 71 1.62 0.61 -2.84
CA GLY A 71 3.06 0.40 -2.87
C GLY A 71 3.64 0.22 -4.27
N ILE A 72 4.90 -0.22 -4.29
CA ILE A 72 5.69 -0.40 -5.52
C ILE A 72 6.33 -1.79 -5.54
N ARG A 73 6.67 -2.25 -6.72
CA ARG A 73 7.49 -3.44 -6.92
C ARG A 73 8.69 -3.07 -7.79
N PRO A 74 9.91 -3.54 -7.45
CA PRO A 74 11.09 -3.34 -8.29
C PRO A 74 10.89 -3.97 -9.67
N ALA A 75 11.23 -3.26 -10.74
CA ALA A 75 11.19 -3.77 -12.11
C ALA A 75 12.49 -4.52 -12.46
N THR A 76 12.98 -5.39 -11.59
CA THR A 76 14.28 -6.06 -11.65
C THR A 76 14.28 -7.36 -12.45
N GLY A 77 13.18 -7.71 -13.08
CA GLY A 77 13.04 -8.97 -13.85
C GLY A 77 14.13 -9.18 -14.92
N PHE A 78 14.65 -8.10 -15.50
CA PHE A 78 15.73 -8.14 -16.50
C PHE A 78 17.12 -8.51 -15.90
N LEU A 79 17.27 -8.40 -14.56
CA LEU A 79 18.49 -8.75 -13.83
C LEU A 79 18.49 -10.20 -13.35
N LYS A 80 17.40 -10.95 -13.58
CA LYS A 80 17.31 -12.35 -13.18
C LYS A 80 18.35 -13.20 -13.87
N GLY A 81 19.24 -13.82 -13.08
CA GLY A 81 20.35 -14.62 -13.57
C GLY A 81 21.61 -13.81 -13.91
N VAL A 82 21.60 -12.50 -13.71
CA VAL A 82 22.78 -11.62 -13.81
C VAL A 82 23.29 -11.30 -12.40
N VAL A 83 22.42 -10.87 -11.50
CA VAL A 83 22.74 -10.63 -10.09
C VAL A 83 21.78 -11.39 -9.18
N ASP A 84 22.14 -11.59 -7.93
CA ASP A 84 21.31 -12.20 -6.92
C ASP A 84 20.17 -11.26 -6.51
N LEU A 85 18.94 -11.77 -6.56
CA LEU A 85 17.75 -11.09 -6.09
C LEU A 85 17.19 -11.81 -4.84
N ASP A 86 16.55 -11.06 -3.97
CA ASP A 86 15.80 -11.64 -2.86
C ASP A 86 14.39 -12.11 -3.30
N ASP A 87 13.61 -12.66 -2.37
CA ASP A 87 12.25 -13.16 -2.63
C ASP A 87 11.25 -12.07 -3.01
N HIS A 88 11.60 -10.80 -2.77
CA HIS A 88 10.81 -9.62 -3.14
C HIS A 88 11.26 -8.98 -4.46
N GLY A 89 12.32 -9.51 -5.07
CA GLY A 89 12.93 -8.99 -6.29
C GLY A 89 13.88 -7.81 -6.06
N LEU A 90 14.33 -7.57 -4.83
CA LEU A 90 15.35 -6.57 -4.54
C LEU A 90 16.75 -7.15 -4.83
N ILE A 91 17.65 -6.31 -5.34
CA ILE A 91 19.03 -6.69 -5.58
C ILE A 91 19.72 -6.90 -4.24
N LYS A 92 20.33 -8.08 -4.03
CA LYS A 92 21.14 -8.34 -2.85
C LYS A 92 22.46 -7.61 -2.96
N ILE A 93 22.84 -6.93 -1.89
CA ILE A 93 24.11 -6.20 -1.77
C ILE A 93 24.79 -6.55 -0.45
N ASN A 94 26.12 -6.41 -0.42
CA ASN A 94 26.90 -6.51 0.81
C ASN A 94 27.01 -5.14 1.52
N ASP A 95 27.76 -5.09 2.63
CA ASP A 95 27.98 -3.85 3.42
C ASP A 95 28.71 -2.74 2.65
N HIS A 96 29.29 -3.06 1.50
CA HIS A 96 29.95 -2.12 0.60
C HIS A 96 29.06 -1.74 -0.61
N LEU A 97 27.76 -2.10 -0.58
CA LEU A 97 26.79 -1.91 -1.68
C LEU A 97 27.15 -2.64 -2.98
N GLN A 98 27.97 -3.68 -2.91
CA GLN A 98 28.34 -4.51 -4.06
C GLN A 98 27.30 -5.62 -4.25
N THR A 99 26.98 -5.89 -5.51
CA THR A 99 26.10 -7.00 -5.92
C THR A 99 26.89 -8.32 -5.98
N SER A 100 26.24 -9.39 -6.41
CA SER A 100 26.89 -10.67 -6.71
C SER A 100 27.72 -10.65 -8.01
N ASP A 101 27.55 -9.65 -8.86
CA ASP A 101 28.40 -9.38 -10.01
C ASP A 101 29.65 -8.60 -9.54
N THR A 102 30.83 -9.09 -9.87
CA THR A 102 32.12 -8.56 -9.38
C THR A 102 32.83 -7.66 -10.39
N ASP A 103 32.24 -7.45 -11.55
CA ASP A 103 32.80 -6.61 -12.63
C ASP A 103 32.39 -5.13 -12.53
#